data_e1d5de85b26969bbe507ae0b78bdb9cb
#
_entry.id   e1d5de85b26969bbe507ae0b78bdb9cb
#
_cell.length_a   1.000
_cell.length_b   1.000
_cell.length_c   1.000
_cell.angle_alpha   90.00
_cell.angle_beta   90.00
_cell.angle_gamma   90.00
#
_symmetry.space_group_name_H-M   'P 1'
#
loop_
_entity.id
_entity.type
_entity.pdbx_description
1 polymer ?
#
loop_
_entity_poly.entity_id
_entity_poly.type
_entity_poly.pdbx_seq_one_letter_code
_entity_poly.pdbx_strand_id
1 'polypeptide(L)'
;MKKQIKFLAYGLFAAETVAAVILAVSVFSPEKPLVAVDDRLYDAYIKEDFSSKIEFIKKSEFPAKKNAAASVTMQTYFPALENSDGTDKIYFELESECLFPSVKADFSAPKKAQTVLSPGLSVSLTDAQNIPQGFRALPVNEKYAGEEGYALEKKSAAVCEVYNSIYKKEIEDECARIFVFAKKAAHTVFLGSVGDMMVARGVQEILLSGPDGIQKVFGDTLPILQSNDIMSGNLEGVITDSWKNAAKTYTFRFNKKVLPELKRAGFNYLMQTNNHCYDFGEEGFRETMLALKEYGIPTSGAGMNINEAQKFYTTSIKGQEFSIISCGAYPAERSGFDGKKTASATETRAGILWENPQLIEAVKKEASAGRTVVVNVHGGQEYSFVPTKKQREFYEKLCEAGAAAVLGSHPHVLQPVEWHGKSLIAYSQGNFIFNGMEEMYGATDSEIIRLGFFEGRPVYAERYQARIDGTSVSLKESAN
;
A
#
# COMPACT_ATOMS: atom_id res chain seq x y z
N MET A 1 -36.54 84.41 22.51
CA MET A 1 -35.18 84.12 23.11
C MET A 1 -35.12 82.97 24.07
N LYS A 2 -35.98 82.80 25.06
CA LYS A 2 -35.89 81.65 26.02
C LYS A 2 -36.13 80.24 25.44
N LYS A 3 -36.84 80.07 24.33
CA LYS A 3 -37.05 78.78 23.65
C LYS A 3 -35.84 78.34 22.80
N GLN A 4 -35.11 79.26 22.22
CA GLN A 4 -33.94 78.94 21.40
C GLN A 4 -32.72 78.60 22.24
N ILE A 5 -32.57 79.10 23.44
CA ILE A 5 -31.47 78.75 24.36
C ILE A 5 -31.66 77.30 24.92
N LYS A 6 -32.92 76.88 25.16
CA LYS A 6 -33.18 75.53 25.59
C LYS A 6 -32.88 74.48 24.49
N PHE A 7 -33.12 74.78 23.22
CA PHE A 7 -32.77 73.87 22.11
C PHE A 7 -31.26 73.78 21.88
N LEU A 8 -30.52 74.91 22.05
CA LEU A 8 -29.06 74.89 21.98
C LEU A 8 -28.44 74.08 23.15
N ALA A 9 -28.98 74.25 24.37
CA ALA A 9 -28.50 73.53 25.53
C ALA A 9 -28.78 71.99 25.43
N TYR A 10 -29.91 71.55 24.90
CA TYR A 10 -30.21 70.16 24.63
C TYR A 10 -29.39 69.61 23.49
N GLY A 11 -29.10 70.37 22.47
CA GLY A 11 -28.24 69.95 21.36
C GLY A 11 -26.78 69.80 21.77
N LEU A 12 -26.24 70.66 22.60
CA LEU A 12 -24.88 70.57 23.17
C LEU A 12 -24.78 69.37 24.14
N PHE A 13 -25.76 69.15 25.00
CA PHE A 13 -25.79 68.04 25.94
C PHE A 13 -25.91 66.69 25.19
N ALA A 14 -26.70 66.65 24.13
CA ALA A 14 -26.77 65.43 23.29
C ALA A 14 -25.47 65.15 22.52
N ALA A 15 -24.80 66.19 22.03
CA ALA A 15 -23.50 66.06 21.34
C ALA A 15 -22.39 65.63 22.30
N GLU A 16 -22.33 66.19 23.50
CA GLU A 16 -21.38 65.78 24.55
C GLU A 16 -21.66 64.35 25.03
N THR A 17 -22.91 63.94 25.16
CA THR A 17 -23.26 62.54 25.56
C THR A 17 -22.91 61.53 24.45
N VAL A 18 -23.16 61.89 23.18
CA VAL A 18 -22.77 61.05 22.04
C VAL A 18 -21.24 61.00 21.89
N ALA A 19 -20.53 62.10 22.09
CA ALA A 19 -19.08 62.14 22.08
C ALA A 19 -18.49 61.33 23.25
N ALA A 20 -19.06 61.43 24.46
CA ALA A 20 -18.64 60.64 25.61
C ALA A 20 -18.93 59.14 25.43
N VAL A 21 -20.04 58.72 24.79
CA VAL A 21 -20.36 57.36 24.43
C VAL A 21 -19.41 56.83 23.34
N ILE A 22 -19.12 57.66 22.32
CA ILE A 22 -18.14 57.28 21.28
C ILE A 22 -16.72 57.17 21.88
N LEU A 23 -16.32 58.11 22.77
CA LEU A 23 -15.05 58.02 23.47
C LEU A 23 -15.00 56.80 24.43
N ALA A 24 -16.10 56.54 25.15
CA ALA A 24 -16.19 55.35 26.00
C ALA A 24 -16.16 54.05 25.21
N VAL A 25 -16.85 53.99 24.08
CA VAL A 25 -16.80 52.82 23.18
C VAL A 25 -15.43 52.66 22.53
N SER A 26 -14.73 53.77 22.20
CA SER A 26 -13.36 53.69 21.66
C SER A 26 -12.28 53.42 22.72
N VAL A 27 -12.54 53.79 23.99
CA VAL A 27 -11.62 53.51 25.12
C VAL A 27 -11.87 52.13 25.74
N PHE A 28 -13.08 51.56 25.56
CA PHE A 28 -13.46 50.23 26.05
C PHE A 28 -13.67 49.19 24.93
N SER A 29 -13.08 49.36 23.75
CA SER A 29 -12.89 48.22 22.86
C SER A 29 -11.91 47.30 23.60
N PRO A 30 -12.34 46.12 24.07
CA PRO A 30 -11.39 45.21 24.73
C PRO A 30 -10.26 44.93 23.75
N GLU A 31 -9.01 45.28 24.14
CA GLU A 31 -7.85 44.87 23.34
C GLU A 31 -7.98 43.35 23.08
N LYS A 32 -7.82 42.97 21.84
CA LYS A 32 -7.83 41.54 21.50
C LYS A 32 -6.78 40.84 22.32
N PRO A 33 -7.07 39.62 22.84
CA PRO A 33 -6.06 38.82 23.52
C PRO A 33 -4.92 38.52 22.56
N LEU A 34 -3.69 38.73 23.03
CA LEU A 34 -2.48 38.50 22.25
C LEU A 34 -2.01 37.05 22.46
N VAL A 35 -1.78 36.33 21.37
CA VAL A 35 -1.26 34.96 21.38
C VAL A 35 0.12 34.95 20.73
N ALA A 36 1.14 34.58 21.50
CA ALA A 36 2.50 34.44 21.01
C ALA A 36 2.67 33.09 20.29
N VAL A 37 3.08 33.11 19.02
CA VAL A 37 3.20 31.92 18.19
C VAL A 37 4.64 31.70 17.76
N ASP A 38 5.15 30.45 17.82
CA ASP A 38 6.43 30.07 17.23
C ASP A 38 6.52 30.59 15.78
N ASP A 39 7.62 31.20 15.43
CA ASP A 39 7.78 31.91 14.16
C ASP A 39 7.51 31.00 12.94
N ARG A 40 7.93 29.74 13.00
CA ARG A 40 7.72 28.76 11.92
C ARG A 40 6.24 28.42 11.76
N LEU A 41 5.51 28.27 12.89
CA LEU A 41 4.06 28.02 12.85
C LEU A 41 3.32 29.24 12.34
N TYR A 42 3.76 30.46 12.73
CA TYR A 42 3.17 31.68 12.25
C TYR A 42 3.28 31.81 10.72
N ASP A 43 4.48 31.65 10.18
CA ASP A 43 4.74 31.78 8.75
C ASP A 43 4.05 30.67 7.91
N ALA A 44 3.89 29.48 8.47
CA ALA A 44 3.27 28.35 7.78
C ALA A 44 1.73 28.40 7.79
N TYR A 45 1.11 28.84 8.88
CA TYR A 45 -0.32 28.66 9.11
C TYR A 45 -1.10 29.95 9.29
N ILE A 46 -0.50 31.07 9.74
CA ILE A 46 -1.21 32.31 10.01
C ILE A 46 -1.08 33.24 8.81
N LYS A 47 -2.21 33.50 8.17
CA LYS A 47 -2.35 34.45 7.05
C LYS A 47 -2.95 35.74 7.56
N GLU A 48 -2.67 36.88 6.89
CA GLU A 48 -3.31 38.16 7.16
C GLU A 48 -4.85 38.01 7.17
N ASP A 49 -5.54 38.62 8.10
CA ASP A 49 -7.01 38.60 8.28
C ASP A 49 -7.63 37.32 8.88
N PHE A 50 -6.89 36.51 9.62
CA PHE A 50 -7.43 35.24 10.10
C PHE A 50 -8.41 35.35 11.27
N SER A 51 -8.27 36.33 12.17
CA SER A 51 -9.17 36.43 13.34
C SER A 51 -9.61 37.86 13.66
N SER A 52 -10.92 38.05 13.80
CA SER A 52 -11.49 39.29 14.37
C SER A 52 -11.43 39.35 15.89
N LYS A 53 -11.19 38.20 16.58
CA LYS A 53 -11.30 38.04 18.04
C LYS A 53 -9.95 38.00 18.75
N ILE A 54 -8.93 37.48 18.10
CA ILE A 54 -7.60 37.23 18.68
C ILE A 54 -6.54 37.84 17.78
N GLU A 55 -5.46 38.34 18.35
CA GLU A 55 -4.30 38.80 17.62
C GLU A 55 -3.13 37.82 17.83
N PHE A 56 -2.73 37.15 16.74
CA PHE A 56 -1.57 36.26 16.73
C PHE A 56 -0.32 37.06 16.36
N ILE A 57 0.76 36.90 17.15
CA ILE A 57 2.02 37.63 16.96
C ILE A 57 3.15 36.61 16.98
N LYS A 58 4.13 36.76 16.10
CA LYS A 58 5.37 35.98 16.15
C LYS A 58 6.03 36.11 17.51
N LYS A 59 6.52 35.00 18.06
CA LYS A 59 7.18 34.99 19.35
C LYS A 59 8.40 35.90 19.37
N SER A 60 9.15 36.00 18.26
CA SER A 60 10.27 36.92 18.09
C SER A 60 9.88 38.42 18.11
N GLU A 61 8.64 38.75 17.71
CA GLU A 61 8.12 40.11 17.61
C GLU A 61 7.23 40.50 18.80
N PHE A 62 7.06 39.59 19.77
CA PHE A 62 6.14 39.80 20.89
C PHE A 62 6.61 40.98 21.77
N PRO A 63 5.74 41.97 22.08
CA PRO A 63 6.13 43.17 22.83
C PRO A 63 6.61 42.85 24.26
N ALA A 64 7.81 43.27 24.60
CA ALA A 64 8.44 43.03 25.92
C ALA A 64 7.66 43.51 27.15
N LYS A 65 6.67 44.40 26.96
CA LYS A 65 5.86 44.98 28.05
C LYS A 65 4.42 44.44 28.10
N LYS A 66 4.06 43.48 27.26
CA LYS A 66 2.71 42.87 27.24
C LYS A 66 2.81 41.41 27.73
N ASN A 67 1.77 40.93 28.42
CA ASN A 67 1.62 39.53 28.78
C ASN A 67 0.81 38.84 27.69
N ALA A 68 1.30 37.70 27.21
CA ALA A 68 0.55 36.85 26.32
C ALA A 68 -0.64 36.21 27.04
N ALA A 69 -1.80 36.12 26.38
CA ALA A 69 -2.95 35.37 26.87
C ALA A 69 -2.73 33.85 26.70
N ALA A 70 -1.93 33.49 25.70
CA ALA A 70 -1.48 32.12 25.45
C ALA A 70 -0.17 32.12 24.65
N SER A 71 0.51 30.99 24.62
CA SER A 71 1.59 30.73 23.68
C SER A 71 1.30 29.47 22.85
N VAL A 72 1.74 29.46 21.60
CA VAL A 72 1.68 28.30 20.71
C VAL A 72 3.09 27.96 20.27
N THR A 73 3.51 26.75 20.54
CA THR A 73 4.85 26.24 20.20
C THR A 73 4.75 24.98 19.36
N MET A 74 5.74 24.74 18.51
CA MET A 74 5.84 23.49 17.78
C MET A 74 6.49 22.42 18.67
N GLN A 75 5.84 21.29 18.82
CA GLN A 75 6.37 20.14 19.56
C GLN A 75 6.31 18.89 18.68
N THR A 76 7.32 18.04 18.83
CA THR A 76 7.37 16.72 18.22
C THR A 76 7.39 15.67 19.33
N TYR A 77 6.55 14.66 19.22
CA TYR A 77 6.39 13.62 20.25
C TYR A 77 5.99 12.27 19.65
N PHE A 78 6.09 11.22 20.48
CA PHE A 78 5.65 9.86 20.16
C PHE A 78 4.47 9.51 21.05
N PRO A 79 3.22 9.51 20.56
CA PRO A 79 2.02 9.35 21.39
C PRO A 79 1.99 8.06 22.19
N ALA A 80 2.54 6.97 21.64
CA ALA A 80 2.55 5.67 22.30
C ALA A 80 3.64 5.51 23.37
N LEU A 81 4.59 6.46 23.46
CA LEU A 81 5.73 6.43 24.38
C LEU A 81 5.63 7.50 25.48
N GLU A 82 4.77 8.49 25.31
CA GLU A 82 4.58 9.57 26.29
C GLU A 82 3.42 9.25 27.22
N ASN A 83 3.68 9.33 28.53
CA ASN A 83 2.63 9.38 29.53
C ASN A 83 2.04 10.79 29.53
N SER A 84 0.72 10.92 29.58
CA SER A 84 0.04 12.20 29.76
C SER A 84 0.54 12.86 31.06
N ASP A 85 1.21 14.00 30.95
CA ASP A 85 1.79 14.71 32.09
C ASP A 85 0.78 15.52 32.91
N GLY A 86 -0.51 15.40 32.60
CA GLY A 86 -1.61 16.05 33.33
C GLY A 86 -1.63 17.59 33.20
N THR A 87 -0.92 18.17 32.24
CA THR A 87 -0.92 19.62 32.00
C THR A 87 -2.09 20.08 31.14
N ASP A 88 -2.59 21.32 31.38
CA ASP A 88 -3.66 21.98 30.59
C ASP A 88 -3.18 22.41 29.18
N LYS A 89 -2.42 21.55 28.51
CA LYS A 89 -1.92 21.78 27.16
C LYS A 89 -2.89 21.22 26.13
N ILE A 90 -3.16 22.00 25.09
CA ILE A 90 -4.02 21.62 24.00
C ILE A 90 -3.14 21.36 22.78
N TYR A 91 -3.28 20.16 22.20
CA TYR A 91 -2.49 19.71 21.05
C TYR A 91 -3.34 19.78 19.78
N PHE A 92 -2.84 20.52 18.80
CA PHE A 92 -3.38 20.55 17.43
C PHE A 92 -2.39 19.79 16.55
N GLU A 93 -2.70 18.53 16.25
CA GLU A 93 -1.84 17.68 15.43
C GLU A 93 -1.73 18.27 14.01
N LEU A 94 -0.51 18.49 13.54
CA LEU A 94 -0.21 19.07 12.22
C LEU A 94 0.20 18.00 11.22
N GLU A 95 1.10 17.13 11.62
CA GLU A 95 1.66 16.08 10.77
C GLU A 95 1.94 14.83 11.60
N SER A 96 1.84 13.68 10.97
CA SER A 96 2.36 12.45 11.52
C SER A 96 3.27 11.75 10.51
N GLU A 97 4.31 11.11 11.03
CA GLU A 97 5.32 10.37 10.28
C GLU A 97 5.63 9.07 11.02
N CYS A 98 5.74 7.96 10.30
CA CYS A 98 6.19 6.70 10.89
C CYS A 98 7.70 6.52 10.70
N LEU A 99 8.39 6.14 11.78
CA LEU A 99 9.77 5.67 11.72
C LEU A 99 9.81 4.14 11.73
N PHE A 100 10.78 3.59 11.04
CA PHE A 100 10.91 2.15 10.81
C PHE A 100 12.21 1.63 11.41
N PRO A 101 12.16 0.68 12.35
CA PRO A 101 13.33 -0.13 12.67
C PRO A 101 13.57 -1.06 11.48
N SER A 102 14.75 -0.95 10.88
CA SER A 102 15.09 -1.74 9.70
C SER A 102 16.36 -2.55 9.90
N VAL A 103 16.39 -3.73 9.30
CA VAL A 103 17.51 -4.65 9.35
C VAL A 103 17.89 -5.08 7.94
N LYS A 104 19.15 -5.46 7.75
CA LYS A 104 19.60 -6.04 6.49
C LYS A 104 18.80 -7.29 6.18
N ALA A 105 18.15 -7.31 5.03
CA ALA A 105 17.36 -8.45 4.58
C ALA A 105 18.31 -9.53 4.04
N ASP A 106 18.28 -10.72 4.66
CA ASP A 106 18.91 -11.90 4.14
C ASP A 106 17.80 -12.87 3.69
N PHE A 107 17.66 -13.04 2.38
CA PHE A 107 16.68 -13.95 1.78
C PHE A 107 17.28 -15.30 1.41
N SER A 108 18.57 -15.54 1.70
CA SER A 108 19.22 -16.82 1.42
C SER A 108 18.66 -17.96 2.27
N ALA A 109 18.14 -17.64 3.46
CA ALA A 109 17.43 -18.56 4.32
C ALA A 109 16.04 -18.01 4.63
N PRO A 110 14.95 -18.52 4.03
CA PRO A 110 13.61 -18.09 4.37
C PRO A 110 13.36 -18.43 5.85
N LYS A 111 13.19 -17.40 6.66
CA LYS A 111 12.80 -17.51 8.06
C LYS A 111 11.40 -16.96 8.23
N LYS A 112 10.60 -17.63 9.05
CA LYS A 112 9.39 -17.05 9.64
C LYS A 112 9.75 -15.66 10.11
N ALA A 113 8.93 -14.64 9.84
CA ALA A 113 9.22 -13.28 10.27
C ALA A 113 9.66 -13.28 11.74
N GLN A 114 10.96 -13.12 11.97
CA GLN A 114 11.47 -13.09 13.34
C GLN A 114 11.20 -11.68 13.86
N THR A 115 10.27 -11.59 14.79
CA THR A 115 9.97 -10.40 15.61
C THR A 115 11.01 -10.16 16.67
N VAL A 116 12.00 -11.05 16.83
CA VAL A 116 13.02 -10.97 17.88
C VAL A 116 14.33 -10.48 17.28
N LEU A 117 14.81 -9.33 17.75
CA LEU A 117 16.15 -8.84 17.44
C LEU A 117 17.18 -9.77 18.06
N SER A 118 17.94 -10.47 17.23
CA SER A 118 19.07 -11.26 17.72
C SER A 118 20.16 -10.33 18.30
N PRO A 119 20.82 -10.70 19.40
CA PRO A 119 21.96 -9.95 19.91
C PRO A 119 23.01 -9.72 18.83
N GLY A 120 23.46 -8.48 18.65
CA GLY A 120 24.46 -8.11 17.64
C GLY A 120 23.88 -7.71 16.27
N LEU A 121 22.56 -7.69 16.10
CA LEU A 121 21.93 -7.18 14.89
C LEU A 121 21.98 -5.64 14.88
N SER A 122 22.50 -5.07 13.81
CA SER A 122 22.46 -3.61 13.60
C SER A 122 21.06 -3.20 13.13
N VAL A 123 20.39 -2.37 13.93
CA VAL A 123 19.07 -1.81 13.61
C VAL A 123 19.25 -0.33 13.25
N SER A 124 18.70 0.07 12.11
CA SER A 124 18.63 1.47 11.71
C SER A 124 17.21 1.98 11.90
N LEU A 125 17.05 3.16 12.50
CA LEU A 125 15.75 3.82 12.65
C LEU A 125 15.67 4.99 11.66
N THR A 126 14.79 4.88 10.67
CA THR A 126 14.66 5.86 9.59
C THR A 126 13.20 5.99 9.15
N ASP A 127 12.87 7.05 8.40
CA ASP A 127 11.61 7.11 7.64
C ASP A 127 11.59 6.12 6.48
N ALA A 128 10.41 5.90 5.87
CA ALA A 128 10.21 4.92 4.80
C ALA A 128 11.12 5.14 3.59
N GLN A 129 11.39 6.40 3.22
CA GLN A 129 12.17 6.73 2.03
C GLN A 129 13.68 6.53 2.23
N ASN A 130 14.14 6.55 3.48
CA ASN A 130 15.53 6.45 3.86
C ASN A 130 15.95 5.06 4.38
N ILE A 131 15.07 4.06 4.34
CA ILE A 131 15.47 2.66 4.61
C ILE A 131 16.58 2.28 3.63
N PRO A 132 17.76 1.81 4.13
CA PRO A 132 18.90 1.50 3.26
C PRO A 132 18.57 0.40 2.24
N GLN A 133 19.28 0.42 1.11
CA GLN A 133 19.15 -0.63 0.10
C GLN A 133 19.48 -2.00 0.70
N GLY A 134 18.66 -3.00 0.42
CA GLY A 134 18.82 -4.35 0.95
C GLY A 134 18.36 -4.52 2.40
N PHE A 135 17.71 -3.50 2.98
CA PHE A 135 17.09 -3.58 4.30
C PHE A 135 15.57 -3.70 4.20
N ARG A 136 14.96 -4.33 5.17
CA ARG A 136 13.50 -4.37 5.37
C ARG A 136 13.15 -3.84 6.74
N ALA A 137 11.96 -3.25 6.88
CA ALA A 137 11.43 -2.85 8.17
C ALA A 137 10.98 -4.06 8.99
N LEU A 138 10.92 -3.86 10.30
CA LEU A 138 10.36 -4.81 11.25
C LEU A 138 9.08 -4.21 11.85
N PRO A 139 8.05 -5.02 12.15
CA PRO A 139 6.93 -4.57 12.97
C PRO A 139 7.42 -4.25 14.39
N VAL A 140 6.72 -3.34 15.08
CA VAL A 140 7.03 -2.96 16.46
C VAL A 140 5.87 -3.39 17.36
N ASN A 141 6.13 -4.24 18.35
CA ASN A 141 5.10 -4.82 19.20
C ASN A 141 3.95 -5.44 18.37
N GLU A 142 4.32 -6.22 17.34
CA GLU A 142 3.40 -6.88 16.41
C GLU A 142 2.54 -5.92 15.56
N LYS A 143 2.83 -4.61 15.59
CA LYS A 143 2.14 -3.58 14.80
C LYS A 143 2.99 -3.08 13.65
N TYR A 144 2.32 -2.79 12.55
CA TYR A 144 2.90 -2.20 11.36
C TYR A 144 2.65 -0.68 11.33
N ALA A 145 3.47 0.05 10.59
CA ALA A 145 3.33 1.50 10.48
C ALA A 145 1.94 1.91 9.97
N GLY A 146 1.36 2.91 10.61
CA GLY A 146 0.01 3.40 10.32
C GLY A 146 -1.12 2.64 11.02
N GLU A 147 -0.84 1.55 11.74
CA GLU A 147 -1.82 0.91 12.61
C GLU A 147 -1.95 1.68 13.93
N GLU A 148 -3.15 1.69 14.49
CA GLU A 148 -3.42 2.37 15.75
C GLU A 148 -2.49 1.87 16.87
N GLY A 149 -1.79 2.80 17.52
CA GLY A 149 -0.83 2.51 18.59
C GLY A 149 0.50 1.95 18.08
N TYR A 150 0.88 2.17 16.81
CA TYR A 150 2.25 1.94 16.36
C TYR A 150 3.24 2.82 17.15
N ALA A 151 4.15 2.20 17.89
CA ALA A 151 4.95 2.91 18.88
C ALA A 151 5.93 3.95 18.30
N LEU A 152 6.29 3.84 17.03
CA LEU A 152 7.23 4.77 16.36
C LEU A 152 6.51 5.72 15.39
N GLU A 153 5.22 5.97 15.57
CA GLU A 153 4.54 7.10 14.96
C GLU A 153 4.95 8.38 15.69
N LYS A 154 5.68 9.24 14.99
CA LYS A 154 6.12 10.55 15.44
C LYS A 154 5.12 11.58 14.98
N LYS A 155 4.61 12.41 15.90
CA LYS A 155 3.67 13.49 15.59
C LYS A 155 4.31 14.85 15.81
N SER A 156 4.00 15.78 14.91
CA SER A 156 4.27 17.20 15.10
C SER A 156 2.96 17.91 15.39
N ALA A 157 2.93 18.72 16.43
CA ALA A 157 1.75 19.43 16.84
C ALA A 157 2.07 20.90 17.19
N ALA A 158 1.10 21.77 16.96
CA ALA A 158 1.05 23.07 17.60
C ALA A 158 0.50 22.90 19.01
N VAL A 159 1.29 23.17 20.02
CA VAL A 159 0.92 23.03 21.42
C VAL A 159 0.57 24.40 21.98
N CYS A 160 -0.69 24.56 22.36
CA CYS A 160 -1.20 25.81 22.94
C CYS A 160 -1.25 25.71 24.47
N GLU A 161 -0.54 26.60 25.13
CA GLU A 161 -0.63 26.82 26.59
C GLU A 161 -1.40 28.11 26.84
N VAL A 162 -2.57 28.01 27.46
CA VAL A 162 -3.42 29.18 27.76
C VAL A 162 -3.10 29.70 29.16
N TYR A 163 -2.67 30.94 29.24
CA TYR A 163 -2.33 31.61 30.51
C TYR A 163 -3.49 32.41 31.09
N ASN A 164 -4.44 32.82 30.25
CA ASN A 164 -5.63 33.56 30.67
C ASN A 164 -6.90 32.75 30.36
N SER A 165 -7.45 32.16 31.41
CA SER A 165 -8.64 31.28 31.30
C SER A 165 -9.90 31.98 30.79
N ILE A 166 -9.99 33.33 30.88
CA ILE A 166 -11.14 34.10 30.38
C ILE A 166 -11.25 33.95 28.85
N TYR A 167 -10.13 33.83 28.13
CA TYR A 167 -10.09 33.69 26.68
C TYR A 167 -9.85 32.27 26.20
N LYS A 168 -9.90 31.28 27.12
CA LYS A 168 -9.53 29.88 26.79
C LYS A 168 -10.33 29.37 25.59
N LYS A 169 -11.65 29.53 25.61
CA LYS A 169 -12.51 29.01 24.54
C LYS A 169 -12.27 29.68 23.20
N GLU A 170 -12.13 31.01 23.19
CA GLU A 170 -11.86 31.76 21.95
C GLU A 170 -10.50 31.39 21.35
N ILE A 171 -9.49 31.20 22.21
CA ILE A 171 -8.15 30.79 21.77
C ILE A 171 -8.19 29.36 21.22
N GLU A 172 -8.85 28.42 21.90
CA GLU A 172 -9.04 27.04 21.45
C GLU A 172 -9.74 26.98 20.07
N ASP A 173 -10.87 27.67 19.93
CA ASP A 173 -11.67 27.71 18.70
C ASP A 173 -10.87 28.28 17.52
N GLU A 174 -10.11 29.37 17.72
CA GLU A 174 -9.29 29.98 16.68
C GLU A 174 -8.06 29.13 16.35
N CYS A 175 -7.39 28.55 17.34
CA CYS A 175 -6.28 27.62 17.08
C CYS A 175 -6.74 26.38 16.33
N ALA A 176 -7.90 25.80 16.69
CA ALA A 176 -8.46 24.64 15.98
C ALA A 176 -8.81 24.96 14.52
N ARG A 177 -9.18 26.21 14.22
CA ARG A 177 -9.46 26.66 12.86
C ARG A 177 -8.20 26.87 12.03
N ILE A 178 -7.11 27.30 12.65
CA ILE A 178 -5.84 27.66 11.98
C ILE A 178 -4.94 26.45 11.85
N PHE A 179 -4.71 25.72 12.94
CA PHE A 179 -3.81 24.57 12.97
C PHE A 179 -4.54 23.30 12.54
N VAL A 180 -4.75 23.18 11.24
CA VAL A 180 -5.43 22.04 10.63
C VAL A 180 -4.40 20.95 10.32
N PHE A 181 -4.78 19.71 10.54
CA PHE A 181 -3.94 18.56 10.24
C PHE A 181 -3.55 18.53 8.75
N ALA A 182 -2.27 18.74 8.45
CA ALA A 182 -1.77 18.88 7.09
C ALA A 182 -1.38 17.53 6.44
N LYS A 183 -0.81 16.61 7.22
CA LYS A 183 -0.34 15.34 6.71
C LYS A 183 -0.50 14.22 7.73
N LYS A 184 -1.34 13.24 7.40
CA LYS A 184 -1.48 11.99 8.18
C LYS A 184 -0.47 10.96 7.68
N ALA A 185 0.11 10.19 8.59
CA ALA A 185 0.92 9.04 8.20
C ALA A 185 0.09 8.07 7.35
N ALA A 186 0.70 7.56 6.30
CA ALA A 186 0.10 6.53 5.47
C ALA A 186 -0.13 5.25 6.29
N HIS A 187 -1.06 4.42 5.86
CA HIS A 187 -1.24 3.08 6.41
C HIS A 187 -0.49 2.07 5.54
N THR A 188 0.12 1.07 6.15
CA THR A 188 0.73 -0.03 5.41
C THR A 188 -0.34 -0.79 4.63
N VAL A 189 -0.10 -0.99 3.32
CA VAL A 189 -0.90 -1.84 2.44
C VAL A 189 -0.17 -3.13 2.21
N PHE A 190 -0.81 -4.26 2.49
CA PHE A 190 -0.22 -5.57 2.30
C PHE A 190 -0.64 -6.21 0.97
N LEU A 191 0.36 -6.60 0.17
CA LEU A 191 0.19 -7.41 -1.01
C LEU A 191 0.84 -8.78 -0.77
N GLY A 192 0.02 -9.82 -0.74
CA GLY A 192 0.44 -11.21 -0.75
C GLY A 192 0.55 -11.72 -2.19
N SER A 193 1.51 -12.58 -2.45
CA SER A 193 1.68 -13.23 -3.74
C SER A 193 2.14 -14.67 -3.57
N VAL A 194 1.62 -15.53 -4.44
CA VAL A 194 2.03 -16.93 -4.57
C VAL A 194 2.31 -17.26 -6.04
N GLY A 195 3.04 -18.33 -6.28
CA GLY A 195 3.36 -18.81 -7.63
C GLY A 195 2.20 -19.52 -8.34
N ASP A 196 2.50 -20.63 -8.98
CA ASP A 196 1.61 -21.31 -9.91
C ASP A 196 0.51 -22.10 -9.19
N MET A 197 -0.74 -21.81 -9.54
CA MET A 197 -1.94 -22.44 -9.01
C MET A 197 -2.68 -23.19 -10.10
N MET A 198 -2.44 -24.49 -10.21
CA MET A 198 -3.15 -25.41 -11.09
C MET A 198 -4.26 -26.12 -10.30
N VAL A 199 -5.48 -25.63 -10.40
CA VAL A 199 -6.64 -26.05 -9.60
C VAL A 199 -7.34 -27.30 -10.17
N ALA A 200 -6.70 -28.01 -11.12
CA ALA A 200 -7.17 -29.29 -11.65
C ALA A 200 -6.61 -30.50 -10.86
N ARG A 201 -6.65 -31.69 -11.42
CA ARG A 201 -6.05 -32.93 -10.91
C ARG A 201 -6.41 -33.25 -9.45
N GLY A 202 -7.70 -33.21 -9.09
CA GLY A 202 -8.17 -33.51 -7.74
C GLY A 202 -8.25 -32.32 -6.79
N VAL A 203 -7.52 -31.23 -7.05
CA VAL A 203 -7.60 -30.00 -6.24
C VAL A 203 -9.01 -29.41 -6.32
N GLN A 204 -9.59 -29.31 -7.51
CA GLN A 204 -10.94 -28.79 -7.71
C GLN A 204 -11.99 -29.57 -6.92
N GLU A 205 -11.90 -30.89 -6.94
CA GLU A 205 -12.84 -31.79 -6.25
C GLU A 205 -12.80 -31.56 -4.73
N ILE A 206 -11.62 -31.38 -4.16
CA ILE A 206 -11.45 -31.07 -2.74
C ILE A 206 -11.93 -29.65 -2.44
N LEU A 207 -11.55 -28.67 -3.27
CA LEU A 207 -11.93 -27.28 -3.08
C LEU A 207 -13.46 -27.10 -3.11
N LEU A 208 -14.15 -27.85 -3.97
CA LEU A 208 -15.61 -27.83 -4.12
C LEU A 208 -16.33 -28.84 -3.23
N SER A 209 -15.65 -29.56 -2.34
CA SER A 209 -16.25 -30.63 -1.52
C SER A 209 -17.18 -30.14 -0.40
N GLY A 210 -17.31 -28.82 -0.22
CA GLY A 210 -18.18 -28.20 0.79
C GLY A 210 -17.50 -27.06 1.55
N PRO A 211 -18.09 -26.62 2.67
CA PRO A 211 -17.60 -25.44 3.39
C PRO A 211 -16.12 -25.48 3.80
N ASP A 212 -15.60 -26.68 4.11
CA ASP A 212 -14.21 -26.90 4.56
C ASP A 212 -13.23 -27.10 3.40
N GLY A 213 -13.69 -27.02 2.14
CA GLY A 213 -12.86 -27.26 0.96
C GLY A 213 -11.63 -26.37 0.92
N ILE A 214 -11.78 -25.09 1.21
CA ILE A 214 -10.65 -24.15 1.27
C ILE A 214 -9.66 -24.52 2.38
N GLN A 215 -10.14 -24.93 3.56
CA GLN A 215 -9.28 -25.34 4.66
C GLN A 215 -8.50 -26.62 4.33
N LYS A 216 -9.11 -27.57 3.62
CA LYS A 216 -8.44 -28.80 3.18
C LYS A 216 -7.35 -28.55 2.15
N VAL A 217 -7.55 -27.55 1.26
CA VAL A 217 -6.57 -27.21 0.22
C VAL A 217 -5.48 -26.29 0.76
N PHE A 218 -5.84 -25.23 1.49
CA PHE A 218 -4.90 -24.18 1.90
C PHE A 218 -4.33 -24.34 3.31
N GLY A 219 -4.89 -25.24 4.12
CA GLY A 219 -4.36 -25.56 5.44
C GLY A 219 -4.11 -24.35 6.33
N ASP A 220 -2.97 -24.33 6.99
CA ASP A 220 -2.50 -23.27 7.87
C ASP A 220 -1.93 -22.04 7.12
N THR A 221 -1.86 -22.08 5.79
CA THR A 221 -1.54 -20.91 4.98
C THR A 221 -2.72 -19.94 4.89
N LEU A 222 -3.95 -20.39 5.11
CA LEU A 222 -5.18 -19.65 4.89
C LEU A 222 -5.23 -18.30 5.65
N PRO A 223 -4.87 -18.20 6.96
CA PRO A 223 -4.85 -16.93 7.66
C PRO A 223 -3.89 -15.90 7.02
N ILE A 224 -2.75 -16.36 6.47
CA ILE A 224 -1.79 -15.49 5.81
C ILE A 224 -2.38 -14.97 4.49
N LEU A 225 -3.01 -15.84 3.69
CA LEU A 225 -3.65 -15.46 2.44
C LEU A 225 -4.73 -14.40 2.67
N GLN A 226 -5.57 -14.59 3.69
CA GLN A 226 -6.70 -13.71 4.03
C GLN A 226 -6.28 -12.39 4.70
N SER A 227 -5.03 -12.28 5.20
CA SER A 227 -4.55 -11.09 5.89
C SER A 227 -4.03 -9.99 4.96
N ASN A 228 -4.14 -10.15 3.64
CA ASN A 228 -3.65 -9.20 2.65
C ASN A 228 -4.75 -8.31 2.11
N ASP A 229 -4.42 -7.05 1.83
CA ASP A 229 -5.31 -6.12 1.12
C ASP A 229 -5.43 -6.51 -0.36
N ILE A 230 -4.32 -6.98 -0.95
CA ILE A 230 -4.26 -7.60 -2.27
C ILE A 230 -3.62 -8.97 -2.11
N MET A 231 -4.29 -10.02 -2.58
CA MET A 231 -3.74 -11.37 -2.64
C MET A 231 -3.73 -11.84 -4.09
N SER A 232 -2.51 -12.04 -4.63
CA SER A 232 -2.25 -12.38 -6.03
C SER A 232 -1.79 -13.83 -6.16
N GLY A 233 -2.20 -14.50 -7.25
CA GLY A 233 -1.69 -15.81 -7.65
C GLY A 233 -1.78 -16.01 -9.15
N ASN A 234 -0.91 -16.86 -9.71
CA ASN A 234 -0.98 -17.26 -11.11
C ASN A 234 -1.99 -18.38 -11.29
N LEU A 235 -3.17 -18.10 -11.88
CA LEU A 235 -4.17 -19.12 -12.20
C LEU A 235 -3.73 -19.89 -13.47
N GLU A 236 -3.02 -20.99 -13.28
CA GLU A 236 -2.38 -21.73 -14.36
C GLU A 236 -3.30 -22.79 -14.97
N GLY A 237 -3.98 -22.40 -16.03
CA GLY A 237 -4.97 -23.20 -16.74
C GLY A 237 -6.16 -22.36 -17.20
N VAL A 238 -7.21 -23.04 -17.64
CA VAL A 238 -8.36 -22.46 -18.33
C VAL A 238 -9.67 -22.80 -17.64
N ILE A 239 -10.52 -21.79 -17.46
CA ILE A 239 -11.91 -22.00 -17.00
C ILE A 239 -12.78 -22.19 -18.22
N THR A 240 -13.15 -23.43 -18.51
CA THR A 240 -13.96 -23.78 -19.69
C THR A 240 -14.66 -25.13 -19.52
N ASP A 241 -15.77 -25.28 -20.20
CA ASP A 241 -16.43 -26.58 -20.37
C ASP A 241 -16.04 -27.25 -21.71
N SER A 242 -15.23 -26.59 -22.56
CA SER A 242 -14.73 -27.16 -23.82
C SER A 242 -13.86 -28.39 -23.60
N TRP A 243 -13.92 -29.32 -24.55
CA TRP A 243 -13.07 -30.52 -24.64
C TRP A 243 -12.03 -30.42 -25.77
N LYS A 244 -12.03 -29.32 -26.53
CA LYS A 244 -11.05 -29.09 -27.59
C LYS A 244 -9.76 -28.52 -27.03
N ASN A 245 -8.88 -29.39 -26.61
CA ASN A 245 -7.58 -28.98 -26.12
C ASN A 245 -6.58 -28.65 -27.23
N ALA A 246 -5.62 -27.81 -26.94
CA ALA A 246 -4.48 -27.51 -27.79
C ALA A 246 -3.57 -28.75 -27.92
N ALA A 247 -2.77 -28.80 -28.99
CA ALA A 247 -1.77 -29.85 -29.20
C ALA A 247 -0.56 -29.64 -28.25
N LYS A 248 -0.77 -29.92 -26.96
CA LYS A 248 0.20 -29.80 -25.89
C LYS A 248 0.30 -31.11 -25.11
N THR A 249 1.43 -31.34 -24.47
CA THR A 249 1.62 -32.52 -23.62
C THR A 249 0.69 -32.51 -22.40
N TYR A 250 0.55 -31.33 -21.79
CA TYR A 250 -0.33 -31.12 -20.63
C TYR A 250 -1.29 -29.99 -20.94
N THR A 251 -2.56 -30.18 -20.57
CA THR A 251 -3.61 -29.17 -20.66
C THR A 251 -4.43 -29.18 -19.38
N PHE A 252 -4.71 -27.99 -18.82
CA PHE A 252 -5.41 -27.82 -17.55
C PHE A 252 -6.69 -27.03 -17.73
N ARG A 253 -7.78 -27.59 -17.20
CA ARG A 253 -9.05 -26.88 -17.14
C ARG A 253 -9.74 -27.13 -15.82
N PHE A 254 -10.54 -26.17 -15.43
CA PHE A 254 -11.35 -26.23 -14.21
C PHE A 254 -12.68 -25.50 -14.38
N ASN A 255 -13.60 -25.81 -13.48
CA ASN A 255 -14.93 -25.22 -13.46
C ASN A 255 -14.89 -23.82 -12.83
N LYS A 256 -15.68 -22.88 -13.35
CA LYS A 256 -15.77 -21.53 -12.79
C LYS A 256 -16.19 -21.46 -11.32
N LYS A 257 -16.83 -22.52 -10.79
CA LYS A 257 -17.20 -22.61 -9.36
C LYS A 257 -16.00 -22.58 -8.39
N VAL A 258 -14.77 -22.77 -8.91
CA VAL A 258 -13.55 -22.60 -8.07
C VAL A 258 -13.29 -21.13 -7.71
N LEU A 259 -13.77 -20.16 -8.53
CA LEU A 259 -13.49 -18.74 -8.32
C LEU A 259 -14.04 -18.18 -7.00
N PRO A 260 -15.30 -18.43 -6.59
CA PRO A 260 -15.78 -18.00 -5.27
C PRO A 260 -14.98 -18.61 -4.12
N GLU A 261 -14.50 -19.85 -4.27
CA GLU A 261 -13.69 -20.51 -3.25
C GLU A 261 -12.29 -19.89 -3.16
N LEU A 262 -11.67 -19.56 -4.30
CA LEU A 262 -10.40 -18.82 -4.31
C LEU A 262 -10.56 -17.41 -3.68
N LYS A 263 -11.69 -16.73 -3.94
CA LYS A 263 -11.99 -15.46 -3.23
C LYS A 263 -12.12 -15.65 -1.73
N ARG A 264 -12.82 -16.70 -1.28
CA ARG A 264 -12.92 -17.03 0.16
C ARG A 264 -11.56 -17.33 0.78
N ALA A 265 -10.64 -17.93 0.02
CA ALA A 265 -9.25 -18.14 0.44
C ALA A 265 -8.41 -16.86 0.49
N GLY A 266 -8.94 -15.73 -0.01
CA GLY A 266 -8.29 -14.42 0.03
C GLY A 266 -7.87 -13.88 -1.34
N PHE A 267 -7.85 -14.70 -2.40
CA PHE A 267 -7.40 -14.27 -3.73
C PHE A 267 -8.37 -13.25 -4.33
N ASN A 268 -7.89 -12.02 -4.49
CA ASN A 268 -8.66 -10.91 -5.06
C ASN A 268 -8.01 -10.29 -6.30
N TYR A 269 -6.91 -10.88 -6.79
CA TYR A 269 -6.30 -10.63 -8.09
C TYR A 269 -5.72 -11.94 -8.64
N LEU A 270 -6.02 -12.29 -9.92
CA LEU A 270 -5.50 -13.50 -10.54
C LEU A 270 -4.81 -13.19 -11.87
N MET A 271 -3.57 -13.67 -12.02
CA MET A 271 -2.80 -13.58 -13.25
C MET A 271 -3.24 -14.65 -14.23
N GLN A 272 -3.38 -14.29 -15.52
CA GLN A 272 -3.72 -15.19 -16.65
C GLN A 272 -2.68 -15.13 -17.79
N THR A 273 -1.49 -14.58 -17.53
CA THR A 273 -0.46 -14.40 -18.58
C THR A 273 0.52 -15.58 -18.62
N ASN A 274 0.03 -16.80 -18.48
CA ASN A 274 0.82 -18.04 -18.40
C ASN A 274 0.75 -18.88 -19.69
N ASN A 275 1.61 -19.91 -19.76
CA ASN A 275 1.67 -20.81 -20.91
C ASN A 275 0.45 -21.72 -21.03
N HIS A 276 -0.32 -21.93 -19.95
CA HIS A 276 -1.55 -22.74 -19.94
C HIS A 276 -2.83 -21.93 -20.21
N CYS A 277 -2.76 -20.62 -20.40
CA CYS A 277 -3.94 -19.79 -20.65
C CYS A 277 -4.67 -20.11 -21.96
N TYR A 278 -4.01 -20.79 -22.89
CA TYR A 278 -4.54 -21.20 -24.20
C TYR A 278 -4.65 -22.71 -24.39
N ASP A 279 -4.68 -23.48 -23.30
CA ASP A 279 -4.80 -24.94 -23.33
C ASP A 279 -6.06 -25.42 -24.08
N PHE A 280 -7.08 -24.59 -24.15
CA PHE A 280 -8.33 -24.83 -24.90
C PHE A 280 -8.56 -23.75 -25.96
N GLY A 281 -7.48 -23.21 -26.52
CA GLY A 281 -7.51 -22.20 -27.58
C GLY A 281 -8.07 -20.86 -27.15
N GLU A 282 -8.38 -20.01 -28.12
CA GLU A 282 -8.93 -18.68 -27.87
C GLU A 282 -10.30 -18.73 -27.19
N GLU A 283 -11.13 -19.74 -27.54
CA GLU A 283 -12.46 -19.91 -26.92
C GLU A 283 -12.36 -20.09 -25.42
N GLY A 284 -11.54 -21.06 -24.96
CA GLY A 284 -11.34 -21.27 -23.51
C GLY A 284 -10.72 -20.08 -22.80
N PHE A 285 -9.80 -19.37 -23.47
CA PHE A 285 -9.24 -18.13 -22.92
C PHE A 285 -10.34 -17.06 -22.71
N ARG A 286 -11.22 -16.86 -23.73
CA ARG A 286 -12.34 -15.91 -23.60
C ARG A 286 -13.31 -16.29 -22.49
N GLU A 287 -13.65 -17.58 -22.35
CA GLU A 287 -14.50 -18.09 -21.28
C GLU A 287 -13.86 -17.80 -19.90
N THR A 288 -12.55 -18.01 -19.77
CA THR A 288 -11.81 -17.66 -18.55
C THR A 288 -11.91 -16.18 -18.20
N MET A 289 -11.68 -15.30 -19.19
CA MET A 289 -11.78 -13.85 -18.98
C MET A 289 -13.19 -13.42 -18.59
N LEU A 290 -14.22 -14.02 -19.21
CA LEU A 290 -15.62 -13.75 -18.85
C LEU A 290 -15.96 -14.26 -17.45
N ALA A 291 -15.46 -15.44 -17.06
CA ALA A 291 -15.65 -15.96 -15.71
C ALA A 291 -15.01 -15.08 -14.66
N LEU A 292 -13.75 -14.65 -14.84
CA LEU A 292 -13.08 -13.72 -13.93
C LEU A 292 -13.88 -12.43 -13.76
N LYS A 293 -14.39 -11.87 -14.87
CA LYS A 293 -15.24 -10.69 -14.85
C LYS A 293 -16.57 -10.92 -14.13
N GLU A 294 -17.24 -12.05 -14.40
CA GLU A 294 -18.50 -12.45 -13.75
C GLU A 294 -18.37 -12.50 -12.23
N TYR A 295 -17.26 -13.06 -11.73
CA TYR A 295 -17.00 -13.18 -10.30
C TYR A 295 -16.29 -11.96 -9.68
N GLY A 296 -16.04 -10.91 -10.47
CA GLY A 296 -15.41 -9.68 -10.01
C GLY A 296 -13.99 -9.91 -9.47
N ILE A 297 -13.21 -10.76 -10.15
CA ILE A 297 -11.79 -10.96 -9.86
C ILE A 297 -10.99 -10.23 -10.93
N PRO A 298 -10.29 -9.16 -10.57
CA PRO A 298 -9.46 -8.42 -11.51
C PRO A 298 -8.28 -9.24 -12.01
N THR A 299 -7.92 -8.96 -13.26
CA THR A 299 -6.69 -9.42 -13.91
C THR A 299 -6.16 -8.30 -14.80
N SER A 300 -4.92 -8.39 -15.22
CA SER A 300 -4.32 -7.47 -16.20
C SER A 300 -3.26 -8.19 -17.02
N GLY A 301 -2.83 -7.59 -18.12
CA GLY A 301 -1.94 -8.27 -19.07
C GLY A 301 -2.64 -9.33 -19.92
N ALA A 302 -3.95 -9.48 -19.78
CA ALA A 302 -4.81 -10.39 -20.49
C ALA A 302 -6.10 -9.67 -20.88
N GLY A 303 -6.66 -9.94 -22.07
CA GLY A 303 -7.85 -9.23 -22.52
C GLY A 303 -8.43 -9.79 -23.81
N MET A 304 -9.61 -9.28 -24.20
CA MET A 304 -10.31 -9.67 -25.43
C MET A 304 -9.62 -9.13 -26.70
N ASN A 305 -8.68 -8.21 -26.53
CA ASN A 305 -7.82 -7.65 -27.58
C ASN A 305 -6.59 -6.98 -26.94
N ILE A 306 -5.67 -6.48 -27.76
CA ILE A 306 -4.43 -5.85 -27.27
C ILE A 306 -4.69 -4.60 -26.41
N ASN A 307 -5.72 -3.82 -26.73
CA ASN A 307 -6.05 -2.61 -25.94
C ASN A 307 -6.50 -2.94 -24.52
N GLU A 308 -7.19 -4.07 -24.34
CA GLU A 308 -7.55 -4.57 -23.01
C GLU A 308 -6.34 -5.18 -22.30
N ALA A 309 -5.55 -6.01 -22.99
CA ALA A 309 -4.37 -6.65 -22.44
C ALA A 309 -3.31 -5.65 -21.95
N GLN A 310 -3.21 -4.47 -22.56
CA GLN A 310 -2.28 -3.40 -22.13
C GLN A 310 -2.77 -2.58 -20.94
N LYS A 311 -4.00 -2.77 -20.49
CA LYS A 311 -4.51 -2.01 -19.32
C LYS A 311 -3.98 -2.57 -18.02
N PHE A 312 -3.44 -1.69 -17.20
CA PHE A 312 -3.12 -1.99 -15.82
C PHE A 312 -4.41 -2.11 -14.99
N TYR A 313 -4.39 -3.01 -14.02
CA TYR A 313 -5.38 -2.98 -12.96
C TYR A 313 -4.97 -1.90 -11.96
N THR A 314 -5.79 -0.87 -11.80
CA THR A 314 -5.55 0.23 -10.87
C THR A 314 -6.55 0.19 -9.73
N THR A 315 -6.08 0.42 -8.51
CA THR A 315 -6.92 0.44 -7.30
C THR A 315 -6.32 1.36 -6.25
N SER A 316 -7.20 1.95 -5.43
CA SER A 316 -6.80 2.78 -4.28
C SER A 316 -7.08 2.04 -2.99
N ILE A 317 -6.06 1.84 -2.15
CA ILE A 317 -6.16 1.11 -0.90
C ILE A 317 -5.51 1.93 0.20
N LYS A 318 -6.24 2.22 1.27
CA LYS A 318 -5.74 2.99 2.43
C LYS A 318 -5.04 4.30 2.00
N GLY A 319 -5.56 4.95 0.94
CA GLY A 319 -5.01 6.19 0.40
C GLY A 319 -3.75 6.04 -0.46
N GLN A 320 -3.33 4.83 -0.79
CA GLN A 320 -2.22 4.57 -1.71
C GLN A 320 -2.75 4.01 -3.04
N GLU A 321 -2.26 4.58 -4.15
CA GLU A 321 -2.64 4.18 -5.51
C GLU A 321 -1.74 3.05 -6.01
N PHE A 322 -2.34 1.94 -6.43
CA PHE A 322 -1.65 0.78 -6.99
C PHE A 322 -1.95 0.63 -8.47
N SER A 323 -0.96 0.14 -9.20
CA SER A 323 -1.05 -0.22 -10.61
C SER A 323 -0.39 -1.59 -10.82
N ILE A 324 -1.17 -2.59 -11.22
CA ILE A 324 -0.70 -3.98 -11.38
C ILE A 324 -0.82 -4.37 -12.83
N ILE A 325 0.26 -4.95 -13.38
CA ILE A 325 0.28 -5.51 -14.74
C ILE A 325 0.92 -6.90 -14.72
N SER A 326 0.42 -7.78 -15.58
CA SER A 326 1.00 -9.11 -15.77
C SER A 326 1.47 -9.27 -17.22
N CYS A 327 2.51 -10.08 -17.44
CA CYS A 327 2.96 -10.40 -18.80
C CYS A 327 3.56 -11.79 -18.90
N GLY A 328 3.55 -12.38 -20.11
CA GLY A 328 4.29 -13.57 -20.46
C GLY A 328 5.73 -13.24 -20.89
N ALA A 329 6.68 -14.07 -20.47
CA ALA A 329 8.10 -14.01 -20.86
C ALA A 329 8.72 -15.42 -20.93
N TYR A 330 7.90 -16.45 -21.13
CA TYR A 330 8.31 -17.86 -21.18
C TYR A 330 8.73 -18.28 -22.59
N PRO A 331 9.59 -19.32 -22.73
CA PRO A 331 10.00 -19.86 -24.02
C PRO A 331 8.88 -20.70 -24.68
N ALA A 332 9.07 -21.07 -25.93
CA ALA A 332 8.24 -22.09 -26.54
C ALA A 332 8.42 -23.44 -25.81
N GLU A 333 7.34 -24.17 -25.64
CA GLU A 333 7.35 -25.47 -24.96
C GLU A 333 8.08 -26.55 -25.78
N ARG A 334 8.58 -27.58 -25.10
CA ARG A 334 9.20 -28.74 -25.76
C ARG A 334 8.25 -29.49 -26.69
N SER A 335 6.93 -29.39 -26.45
CA SER A 335 5.87 -29.90 -27.32
C SER A 335 5.81 -29.20 -28.69
N GLY A 336 6.51 -28.06 -28.84
CA GLY A 336 6.44 -27.18 -30.00
C GLY A 336 5.37 -26.11 -29.91
N PHE A 337 4.59 -26.07 -28.82
CA PHE A 337 3.64 -24.98 -28.60
C PHE A 337 4.38 -23.66 -28.36
N ASP A 338 4.17 -22.67 -29.22
CA ASP A 338 4.72 -21.34 -29.11
C ASP A 338 3.62 -20.36 -28.65
N GLY A 339 3.58 -20.12 -27.33
CA GLY A 339 2.58 -19.24 -26.72
C GLY A 339 2.67 -17.81 -27.25
N LYS A 340 3.88 -17.32 -27.59
CA LYS A 340 4.04 -15.98 -28.13
C LYS A 340 3.36 -15.81 -29.49
N LYS A 341 3.37 -16.85 -30.33
CA LYS A 341 2.63 -16.84 -31.62
C LYS A 341 1.14 -17.04 -31.41
N THR A 342 0.78 -17.96 -30.52
CA THR A 342 -0.59 -18.47 -30.39
C THR A 342 -1.45 -17.62 -29.47
N ALA A 343 -0.94 -17.22 -28.32
CA ALA A 343 -1.68 -16.57 -27.22
C ALA A 343 -1.46 -15.05 -27.13
N SER A 344 -0.63 -14.43 -27.98
CA SER A 344 -0.48 -12.95 -27.96
C SER A 344 -1.80 -12.26 -28.31
N ALA A 345 -2.19 -11.29 -27.52
CA ALA A 345 -3.30 -10.41 -27.85
C ALA A 345 -2.97 -9.59 -29.11
N THR A 346 -3.97 -9.42 -29.99
CA THR A 346 -3.91 -8.54 -31.16
C THR A 346 -5.12 -7.62 -31.17
N GLU A 347 -5.29 -6.78 -32.19
CA GLU A 347 -6.48 -5.95 -32.32
C GLU A 347 -7.78 -6.76 -32.34
N THR A 348 -7.76 -7.96 -32.92
CA THR A 348 -8.94 -8.82 -33.12
C THR A 348 -8.90 -10.13 -32.33
N ARG A 349 -7.75 -10.53 -31.79
CA ARG A 349 -7.59 -11.78 -31.04
C ARG A 349 -7.46 -11.50 -29.54
N ALA A 350 -8.26 -12.20 -28.75
CA ALA A 350 -8.10 -12.23 -27.32
C ALA A 350 -6.76 -12.90 -26.95
N GLY A 351 -6.12 -12.48 -25.89
CA GLY A 351 -4.83 -13.07 -25.52
C GLY A 351 -4.11 -12.27 -24.43
N ILE A 352 -2.81 -12.56 -24.32
CA ILE A 352 -1.96 -12.01 -23.28
C ILE A 352 -0.95 -11.00 -23.82
N LEU A 353 -0.49 -10.14 -22.92
CA LEU A 353 0.61 -9.22 -23.12
C LEU A 353 1.94 -9.97 -22.92
N TRP A 354 2.89 -9.69 -23.79
CA TRP A 354 4.25 -10.23 -23.71
C TRP A 354 5.26 -9.16 -23.31
N GLU A 355 6.40 -9.61 -22.79
CA GLU A 355 7.56 -8.76 -22.58
C GLU A 355 7.89 -7.96 -23.85
N ASN A 356 7.95 -6.66 -23.74
CA ASN A 356 8.32 -5.76 -24.82
C ASN A 356 8.77 -4.38 -24.27
N PRO A 357 9.46 -3.55 -25.08
CA PRO A 357 9.88 -2.21 -24.64
C PRO A 357 8.70 -1.30 -24.26
N GLN A 358 7.54 -1.45 -24.91
CA GLN A 358 6.35 -0.63 -24.64
C GLN A 358 5.81 -0.88 -23.23
N LEU A 359 5.91 -2.11 -22.73
CA LEU A 359 5.55 -2.44 -21.33
C LEU A 359 6.46 -1.71 -20.34
N ILE A 360 7.77 -1.65 -20.59
CA ILE A 360 8.73 -0.94 -19.73
C ILE A 360 8.39 0.55 -19.67
N GLU A 361 8.09 1.17 -20.83
CA GLU A 361 7.66 2.58 -20.88
C GLU A 361 6.30 2.80 -20.19
N ALA A 362 5.38 1.84 -20.28
CA ALA A 362 4.11 1.91 -19.57
C ALA A 362 4.30 1.83 -18.05
N VAL A 363 5.18 0.95 -17.54
CA VAL A 363 5.57 0.88 -16.12
C VAL A 363 6.14 2.22 -15.65
N LYS A 364 7.06 2.81 -16.43
CA LYS A 364 7.64 4.12 -16.12
C LYS A 364 6.59 5.22 -16.04
N LYS A 365 5.62 5.21 -16.95
CA LYS A 365 4.51 6.18 -16.96
C LYS A 365 3.65 6.05 -15.70
N GLU A 366 3.29 4.82 -15.32
CA GLU A 366 2.49 4.55 -14.12
C GLU A 366 3.22 4.98 -12.83
N ALA A 367 4.50 4.64 -12.71
CA ALA A 367 5.34 5.05 -11.58
C ALA A 367 5.51 6.58 -11.50
N SER A 368 5.73 7.25 -12.65
CA SER A 368 5.83 8.71 -12.73
C SER A 368 4.52 9.42 -12.40
N ALA A 369 3.39 8.74 -12.50
CA ALA A 369 2.09 9.24 -12.06
C ALA A 369 1.85 9.07 -10.55
N GLY A 370 2.86 8.63 -9.79
CA GLY A 370 2.79 8.46 -8.33
C GLY A 370 2.16 7.15 -7.87
N ARG A 371 1.94 6.19 -8.78
CA ARG A 371 1.35 4.89 -8.41
C ARG A 371 2.41 3.88 -8.00
N THR A 372 2.09 3.04 -7.03
CA THR A 372 2.88 1.86 -6.67
C THR A 372 2.68 0.79 -7.73
N VAL A 373 3.71 0.53 -8.55
CA VAL A 373 3.62 -0.40 -9.66
C VAL A 373 4.12 -1.78 -9.25
N VAL A 374 3.29 -2.81 -9.46
CA VAL A 374 3.65 -4.22 -9.29
C VAL A 374 3.53 -4.94 -10.62
N VAL A 375 4.58 -5.67 -11.00
CA VAL A 375 4.60 -6.44 -12.25
C VAL A 375 4.69 -7.92 -11.95
N ASN A 376 3.68 -8.70 -12.39
CA ASN A 376 3.73 -10.15 -12.36
C ASN A 376 4.25 -10.67 -13.70
N VAL A 377 5.23 -11.57 -13.67
CA VAL A 377 5.85 -12.11 -14.89
C VAL A 377 5.80 -13.63 -14.86
N HIS A 378 5.15 -14.23 -15.86
CA HIS A 378 5.24 -15.67 -16.07
C HIS A 378 6.36 -15.97 -17.08
N GLY A 379 7.52 -16.39 -16.58
CA GLY A 379 8.70 -16.55 -17.44
C GLY A 379 9.91 -17.15 -16.76
N GLY A 380 10.93 -17.42 -17.54
CA GLY A 380 12.13 -18.12 -17.11
C GLY A 380 12.25 -19.49 -17.75
N GLN A 381 13.02 -20.39 -17.15
CA GLN A 381 13.24 -21.77 -17.59
C GLN A 381 12.64 -22.71 -16.56
N GLU A 382 11.77 -23.63 -17.00
CA GLU A 382 11.21 -24.69 -16.14
C GLU A 382 12.30 -25.47 -15.42
N TYR A 383 12.08 -25.75 -14.14
CA TYR A 383 12.94 -26.56 -13.25
C TYR A 383 14.36 -26.01 -13.05
N SER A 384 14.61 -24.75 -13.41
CA SER A 384 15.86 -24.06 -13.12
C SER A 384 15.76 -23.30 -11.79
N PHE A 385 16.65 -23.59 -10.85
CA PHE A 385 16.76 -22.89 -9.57
C PHE A 385 17.46 -21.52 -9.69
N VAL A 386 18.03 -21.25 -10.86
CA VAL A 386 18.74 -20.01 -11.14
C VAL A 386 18.04 -19.28 -12.28
N PRO A 387 17.70 -17.99 -12.12
CA PRO A 387 17.09 -17.23 -13.17
C PRO A 387 18.03 -17.12 -14.38
N THR A 388 17.46 -17.24 -15.59
CA THR A 388 18.24 -17.03 -16.82
C THR A 388 18.72 -15.59 -16.91
N LYS A 389 19.80 -15.35 -17.67
CA LYS A 389 20.31 -13.99 -17.92
C LYS A 389 19.21 -13.07 -18.47
N LYS A 390 18.43 -13.56 -19.45
CA LYS A 390 17.32 -12.81 -20.05
C LYS A 390 16.24 -12.45 -19.03
N GLN A 391 15.86 -13.41 -18.16
CA GLN A 391 14.89 -13.19 -17.08
C GLN A 391 15.38 -12.11 -16.13
N ARG A 392 16.64 -12.21 -15.68
CA ARG A 392 17.28 -11.24 -14.77
C ARG A 392 17.27 -9.82 -15.37
N GLU A 393 17.82 -9.67 -16.58
CA GLU A 393 17.87 -8.38 -17.27
C GLU A 393 16.49 -7.73 -17.47
N PHE A 394 15.46 -8.53 -17.75
CA PHE A 394 14.11 -8.03 -17.93
C PHE A 394 13.50 -7.54 -16.61
N TYR A 395 13.64 -8.31 -15.53
CA TYR A 395 13.09 -7.95 -14.21
C TYR A 395 13.80 -6.72 -13.64
N GLU A 396 15.12 -6.63 -13.79
CA GLU A 396 15.90 -5.45 -13.41
C GLU A 396 15.46 -4.18 -14.17
N LYS A 397 15.24 -4.27 -15.49
CA LYS A 397 14.70 -3.16 -16.29
C LYS A 397 13.31 -2.69 -15.84
N LEU A 398 12.46 -3.60 -15.39
CA LEU A 398 11.15 -3.23 -14.83
C LEU A 398 11.32 -2.44 -13.51
N CYS A 399 12.25 -2.84 -12.65
CA CYS A 399 12.60 -2.11 -11.44
C CYS A 399 13.19 -0.73 -11.75
N GLU A 400 14.11 -0.64 -12.72
CA GLU A 400 14.71 0.62 -13.21
C GLU A 400 13.64 1.56 -13.79
N ALA A 401 12.59 1.02 -14.40
CA ALA A 401 11.44 1.77 -14.88
C ALA A 401 10.49 2.24 -13.75
N GLY A 402 10.71 1.79 -12.51
CA GLY A 402 9.95 2.22 -11.33
C GLY A 402 8.95 1.20 -10.80
N ALA A 403 9.01 -0.07 -11.22
CA ALA A 403 8.24 -1.11 -10.55
C ALA A 403 8.73 -1.27 -9.11
N ALA A 404 7.83 -1.18 -8.15
CA ALA A 404 8.12 -1.37 -6.73
C ALA A 404 8.37 -2.84 -6.38
N ALA A 405 7.74 -3.76 -7.11
CA ALA A 405 7.98 -5.19 -7.02
C ALA A 405 7.81 -5.88 -8.38
N VAL A 406 8.63 -6.91 -8.64
CA VAL A 406 8.51 -7.83 -9.77
C VAL A 406 8.39 -9.25 -9.22
N LEU A 407 7.27 -9.92 -9.51
CA LEU A 407 6.90 -11.20 -8.95
C LEU A 407 6.80 -12.24 -10.06
N GLY A 408 7.68 -13.23 -10.04
CA GLY A 408 7.85 -14.23 -11.08
C GLY A 408 7.18 -15.57 -10.77
N SER A 409 6.78 -16.28 -11.83
CA SER A 409 6.25 -17.65 -11.86
C SER A 409 6.69 -18.35 -13.15
N HIS A 410 6.35 -19.62 -13.36
CA HIS A 410 6.69 -20.50 -14.49
C HIS A 410 7.84 -21.50 -14.22
N PRO A 411 8.95 -21.22 -13.53
CA PRO A 411 9.99 -22.22 -13.31
C PRO A 411 9.54 -23.45 -12.50
N HIS A 412 8.37 -23.39 -11.85
CA HIS A 412 7.83 -24.46 -10.97
C HIS A 412 8.71 -24.81 -9.78
N VAL A 413 9.81 -24.13 -9.59
CA VAL A 413 10.72 -24.22 -8.45
C VAL A 413 11.03 -22.81 -7.92
N LEU A 414 11.37 -22.72 -6.64
CA LEU A 414 11.76 -21.45 -6.04
C LEU A 414 13.07 -20.95 -6.63
N GLN A 415 13.10 -19.67 -7.00
CA GLN A 415 14.29 -18.94 -7.41
C GLN A 415 14.61 -17.83 -6.40
N PRO A 416 15.80 -17.19 -6.46
CA PRO A 416 16.16 -16.13 -5.54
C PRO A 416 15.14 -15.00 -5.42
N VAL A 417 15.06 -14.44 -4.22
CA VAL A 417 14.38 -13.17 -3.92
C VAL A 417 15.44 -12.17 -3.52
N GLU A 418 15.48 -11.01 -4.17
CA GLU A 418 16.53 -10.02 -3.93
C GLU A 418 16.00 -8.58 -4.07
N TRP A 419 16.72 -7.64 -3.49
CA TRP A 419 16.47 -6.22 -3.69
C TRP A 419 17.27 -5.70 -4.89
N HIS A 420 16.59 -5.00 -5.78
CA HIS A 420 17.21 -4.18 -6.84
C HIS A 420 16.89 -2.70 -6.58
N GLY A 421 17.85 -1.97 -6.02
CA GLY A 421 17.59 -0.62 -5.53
C GLY A 421 16.57 -0.62 -4.39
N LYS A 422 15.45 0.09 -4.58
CA LYS A 422 14.32 0.15 -3.64
C LYS A 422 13.21 -0.86 -3.97
N SER A 423 13.38 -1.64 -5.03
CA SER A 423 12.40 -2.61 -5.53
C SER A 423 12.72 -4.02 -5.08
N LEU A 424 11.71 -4.87 -4.93
CA LEU A 424 11.91 -6.29 -4.65
C LEU A 424 11.69 -7.11 -5.92
N ILE A 425 12.58 -8.06 -6.19
CA ILE A 425 12.45 -9.06 -7.24
C ILE A 425 12.32 -10.44 -6.60
N ALA A 426 11.23 -11.15 -6.90
CA ALA A 426 11.11 -12.59 -6.70
C ALA A 426 11.15 -13.24 -8.09
N TYR A 427 12.25 -13.90 -8.44
CA TYR A 427 12.40 -14.47 -9.79
C TYR A 427 11.45 -15.61 -10.08
N SER A 428 11.16 -16.46 -9.09
CA SER A 428 10.11 -17.47 -9.15
C SER A 428 9.65 -17.83 -7.75
N GLN A 429 8.34 -17.84 -7.55
CA GLN A 429 7.69 -18.26 -6.32
C GLN A 429 7.33 -19.77 -6.32
N GLY A 430 7.79 -20.52 -7.36
CA GLY A 430 7.49 -21.94 -7.53
C GLY A 430 6.02 -22.23 -7.76
N ASN A 431 5.60 -23.43 -7.38
CA ASN A 431 4.20 -23.81 -7.35
C ASN A 431 3.58 -23.44 -6.00
N PHE A 432 2.27 -23.17 -5.97
CA PHE A 432 1.53 -22.99 -4.71
C PHE A 432 0.44 -24.05 -4.52
N ILE A 433 -0.29 -24.37 -5.59
CA ILE A 433 -1.19 -25.52 -5.66
C ILE A 433 -0.96 -26.19 -7.01
N PHE A 434 -0.33 -27.37 -6.99
CA PHE A 434 -0.01 -28.07 -8.22
C PHE A 434 0.17 -29.57 -7.93
N ASN A 435 -0.94 -30.33 -7.94
CA ASN A 435 -0.89 -31.78 -7.72
C ASN A 435 -0.18 -32.51 -8.87
N GLY A 436 0.61 -33.55 -8.54
CA GLY A 436 1.34 -34.36 -9.50
C GLY A 436 2.71 -33.80 -9.89
N MET A 437 3.36 -33.09 -8.97
CA MET A 437 4.72 -32.54 -9.12
C MET A 437 5.73 -33.21 -8.17
N GLU A 438 5.32 -34.23 -7.45
CA GLU A 438 6.09 -34.85 -6.36
C GLU A 438 7.41 -35.48 -6.84
N GLU A 439 7.45 -35.99 -8.08
CA GLU A 439 8.66 -36.58 -8.67
C GLU A 439 9.66 -35.53 -9.18
N MET A 440 9.24 -34.26 -9.30
CA MET A 440 10.09 -33.18 -9.79
C MET A 440 10.80 -32.49 -8.61
N TYR A 441 12.12 -32.66 -8.54
CA TYR A 441 12.90 -32.10 -7.45
C TYR A 441 12.68 -30.61 -7.25
N GLY A 442 12.27 -30.21 -6.05
CA GLY A 442 11.99 -28.85 -5.63
C GLY A 442 10.64 -28.28 -6.10
N ALA A 443 9.87 -29.01 -6.91
CA ALA A 443 8.60 -28.49 -7.45
C ALA A 443 7.43 -28.55 -6.43
N THR A 444 7.61 -29.22 -5.30
CA THR A 444 6.69 -29.18 -4.16
C THR A 444 7.08 -28.14 -3.11
N ASP A 445 8.26 -27.51 -3.24
CA ASP A 445 8.64 -26.39 -2.40
C ASP A 445 7.90 -25.12 -2.87
N SER A 446 7.32 -24.43 -1.92
CA SER A 446 6.43 -23.30 -2.16
C SER A 446 6.73 -22.16 -1.19
N GLU A 447 6.25 -20.96 -1.53
CA GLU A 447 6.30 -19.83 -0.62
C GLU A 447 5.14 -18.85 -0.83
N ILE A 448 4.80 -18.12 0.22
CA ILE A 448 4.00 -16.92 0.15
C ILE A 448 4.93 -15.75 0.40
N ILE A 449 4.95 -14.79 -0.52
CA ILE A 449 5.63 -13.51 -0.33
C ILE A 449 4.58 -12.50 0.09
N ARG A 450 4.82 -11.81 1.21
CA ARG A 450 3.95 -10.75 1.72
C ARG A 450 4.74 -9.46 1.81
N LEU A 451 4.34 -8.47 1.01
CA LEU A 451 4.98 -7.17 0.95
C LEU A 451 4.10 -6.12 1.60
N GLY A 452 4.65 -5.36 2.54
CA GLY A 452 3.98 -4.21 3.12
C GLY A 452 4.49 -2.92 2.46
N PHE A 453 3.60 -2.23 1.75
CA PHE A 453 3.89 -0.97 1.07
C PHE A 453 3.52 0.21 1.96
N PHE A 454 4.43 1.14 2.08
CA PHE A 454 4.21 2.40 2.77
C PHE A 454 4.72 3.55 1.90
N GLU A 455 3.85 4.51 1.59
CA GLU A 455 4.14 5.64 0.69
C GLU A 455 4.78 5.20 -0.65
N GLY A 456 4.18 4.20 -1.28
CA GLY A 456 4.58 3.71 -2.61
C GLY A 456 5.80 2.78 -2.64
N ARG A 457 6.39 2.47 -1.49
CA ARG A 457 7.60 1.65 -1.38
C ARG A 457 7.35 0.35 -0.60
N PRO A 458 7.86 -0.81 -1.04
CA PRO A 458 7.85 -2.02 -0.22
C PRO A 458 8.86 -1.84 0.93
N VAL A 459 8.34 -1.69 2.15
CA VAL A 459 9.16 -1.52 3.37
C VAL A 459 9.23 -2.80 4.18
N TYR A 460 8.14 -3.58 4.21
CA TYR A 460 8.12 -4.91 4.82
C TYR A 460 8.19 -5.98 3.74
N ALA A 461 8.98 -7.01 3.96
CA ALA A 461 9.09 -8.16 3.09
C ALA A 461 9.16 -9.43 3.96
N GLU A 462 8.10 -10.20 3.92
CA GLU A 462 7.94 -11.43 4.68
C GLU A 462 7.85 -12.60 3.70
N ARG A 463 8.52 -13.70 4.02
CA ARG A 463 8.50 -14.93 3.25
C ARG A 463 8.06 -16.08 4.14
N TYR A 464 6.98 -16.71 3.77
CA TYR A 464 6.46 -17.88 4.46
C TYR A 464 6.71 -19.11 3.60
N GLN A 465 7.63 -19.95 4.02
CA GLN A 465 7.87 -21.22 3.34
C GLN A 465 6.68 -22.14 3.49
N ALA A 466 6.30 -22.76 2.40
CA ALA A 466 5.23 -23.73 2.34
C ALA A 466 5.67 -24.98 1.57
N ARG A 467 4.88 -26.02 1.64
CA ARG A 467 5.06 -27.27 0.90
C ARG A 467 3.73 -27.77 0.37
N ILE A 468 3.77 -28.25 -0.86
CA ILE A 468 2.64 -28.94 -1.48
C ILE A 468 2.71 -30.42 -1.11
N ASP A 469 1.57 -30.97 -0.68
CA ASP A 469 1.37 -32.40 -0.46
C ASP A 469 0.08 -32.82 -1.19
N GLY A 470 0.27 -33.42 -2.35
CA GLY A 470 -0.83 -33.80 -3.25
C GLY A 470 -1.71 -32.62 -3.60
N THR A 471 -2.93 -32.57 -3.06
CA THR A 471 -3.95 -31.55 -3.35
C THR A 471 -3.97 -30.41 -2.33
N SER A 472 -3.06 -30.38 -1.37
CA SER A 472 -3.00 -29.41 -0.28
C SER A 472 -1.66 -28.68 -0.21
N VAL A 473 -1.66 -27.53 0.43
CA VAL A 473 -0.46 -26.76 0.77
C VAL A 473 -0.49 -26.43 2.26
N SER A 474 0.66 -26.51 2.90
CA SER A 474 0.85 -26.16 4.31
C SER A 474 2.16 -25.41 4.52
N LEU A 475 2.24 -24.65 5.61
CA LEU A 475 3.50 -24.00 6.00
C LEU A 475 4.53 -25.07 6.38
N LYS A 476 5.78 -24.85 5.99
CA LYS A 476 6.88 -25.64 6.53
C LYS A 476 7.10 -25.27 7.99
N GLU A 477 7.14 -26.26 8.85
CA GLU A 477 7.59 -26.04 10.23
C GLU A 477 8.97 -25.40 10.20
N SER A 478 9.14 -24.33 10.99
CA SER A 478 10.48 -23.75 11.20
C SER A 478 11.33 -24.86 11.80
N ALA A 479 12.37 -25.31 11.14
CA ALA A 479 13.40 -26.08 11.82
C ALA A 479 13.88 -25.23 13.01
N ASN A 480 13.64 -25.74 14.23
CA ASN A 480 14.03 -25.12 15.48
C ASN A 480 15.55 -24.87 15.53
#